data_8060515a51f10a2ac597b1d24f79c58f
#
_entry.id   8060515a51f10a2ac597b1d24f79c58f
#
_cell.length_a   1.000
_cell.length_b   1.000
_cell.length_c   1.000
_cell.angle_alpha   90.00
_cell.angle_beta   90.00
_cell.angle_gamma   90.00
#
_symmetry.space_group_name_H-M   'P 1'
#
loop_
_entity.id
_entity.type
_entity.pdbx_description
1 polymer ?
#
loop_
_entity_poly.entity_id
_entity_poly.type
_entity_poly.pdbx_seq_one_letter_code
_entity_poly.pdbx_strand_id
1 'polypeptide(L)'
;MECKTESGYIMTDIMNAKVLDVIKAPNGQHLMFIEVINGTLSTGMEVKTSVDKQKRLDTCKNHSSVHIIQKTLQELLSDSVHQAGSKVDENTFRFDFTYQGKLSDEIILDVERRANERVNMAVDTKIEIMPLNDAIKLGAMALFEDKYGSNVRVVTIGDSKELCAGTHVKNSKDINRIAILSIENKGSNVYRILGSTDTHIEKMMSIEVSPYRDEISKLLEKAKKILLESSKLNIKLDFDFNVYKDVLDSYSDVIGLRNSVNDMKLRVKELEKEFLNKKSELSVSDLSVFLDSVIKVNDLSMIVAITSDYEIPVLKGLVDALGNKYNEYFILLANVKDNNVNFVAKTNSDKINCGPIIKELALKCSGNGGGSKVFAQGGGTKIDNLSTDLQDVKDYIRSLFN
;
A
#
# COMPACT_ATOMS: atom_id res chain seq x y z
N MET A 1 -25.53 16.15 -10.44
CA MET A 1 -25.02 14.77 -10.44
C MET A 1 -25.63 14.08 -11.64
N GLU A 2 -24.84 13.71 -12.63
CA GLU A 2 -25.32 12.94 -13.76
C GLU A 2 -25.15 11.47 -13.39
N CYS A 3 -26.26 10.72 -13.25
CA CYS A 3 -26.20 9.27 -13.30
C CYS A 3 -25.83 8.88 -14.73
N LYS A 4 -24.53 8.72 -14.97
CA LYS A 4 -24.00 8.14 -16.20
C LYS A 4 -24.12 6.62 -16.07
N THR A 5 -24.48 5.97 -17.19
CA THR A 5 -24.54 4.51 -17.35
C THR A 5 -25.89 3.86 -17.01
N GLU A 6 -26.96 4.30 -17.67
CA GLU A 6 -28.12 3.43 -17.75
C GLU A 6 -27.93 2.44 -18.92
N SER A 7 -27.95 1.17 -18.62
CA SER A 7 -28.00 0.11 -19.60
C SER A 7 -29.43 -0.42 -19.75
N GLY A 8 -29.73 -0.98 -20.89
CA GLY A 8 -31.06 -1.52 -21.17
C GLY A 8 -31.16 -1.99 -22.61
N TYR A 9 -32.37 -1.95 -23.12
CA TYR A 9 -32.65 -2.40 -24.46
C TYR A 9 -33.52 -1.40 -25.20
N ILE A 10 -33.31 -1.32 -26.51
CA ILE A 10 -34.19 -0.65 -27.49
C ILE A 10 -34.75 -1.74 -28.39
N MET A 11 -36.07 -1.79 -28.51
CA MET A 11 -36.76 -2.88 -29.20
C MET A 11 -37.85 -2.35 -30.11
N THR A 12 -38.03 -3.04 -31.23
CA THR A 12 -39.23 -3.04 -32.03
C THR A 12 -39.69 -4.48 -32.25
N ASP A 13 -40.74 -4.72 -33.00
CA ASP A 13 -41.19 -6.08 -33.34
C ASP A 13 -40.15 -6.89 -34.15
N ILE A 14 -39.22 -6.18 -34.84
CA ILE A 14 -38.24 -6.79 -35.76
C ILE A 14 -36.79 -6.44 -35.43
N MET A 15 -36.54 -5.62 -34.42
CA MET A 15 -35.21 -5.18 -34.05
C MET A 15 -35.03 -5.21 -32.55
N ASN A 16 -33.83 -5.62 -32.10
CA ASN A 16 -33.39 -5.54 -30.70
C ASN A 16 -31.97 -5.01 -30.65
N ALA A 17 -31.75 -4.00 -29.79
CA ALA A 17 -30.44 -3.43 -29.53
C ALA A 17 -30.23 -3.26 -28.03
N LYS A 18 -29.01 -3.52 -27.57
CA LYS A 18 -28.56 -3.29 -26.21
C LYS A 18 -28.03 -1.87 -26.08
N VAL A 19 -28.46 -1.15 -25.07
CA VAL A 19 -27.88 0.16 -24.70
C VAL A 19 -26.66 -0.10 -23.84
N LEU A 20 -25.50 0.34 -24.29
CA LEU A 20 -24.22 0.19 -23.60
C LEU A 20 -23.94 1.36 -22.66
N ASP A 21 -24.27 2.59 -23.11
CA ASP A 21 -24.07 3.83 -22.35
C ASP A 21 -25.01 4.92 -22.83
N VAL A 22 -25.29 5.89 -21.97
CA VAL A 22 -26.10 7.07 -22.29
C VAL A 22 -25.38 8.31 -21.77
N ILE A 23 -25.11 9.27 -22.66
CA ILE A 23 -24.53 10.55 -22.28
C ILE A 23 -25.46 11.71 -22.70
N LYS A 24 -25.41 12.80 -21.93
CA LYS A 24 -26.12 14.03 -22.27
C LYS A 24 -25.18 14.95 -23.01
N ALA A 25 -25.55 15.27 -24.27
CA ALA A 25 -24.82 16.22 -25.08
C ALA A 25 -24.98 17.66 -24.56
N PRO A 26 -24.10 18.63 -24.92
CA PRO A 26 -24.19 20.03 -24.48
C PRO A 26 -25.52 20.70 -24.87
N ASN A 27 -26.14 20.29 -25.95
CA ASN A 27 -27.46 20.78 -26.42
C ASN A 27 -28.65 20.15 -25.66
N GLY A 28 -28.41 19.32 -24.66
CA GLY A 28 -29.43 18.65 -23.86
C GLY A 28 -29.94 17.32 -24.40
N GLN A 29 -29.53 16.91 -25.59
CA GLN A 29 -29.91 15.61 -26.16
C GLN A 29 -29.27 14.44 -25.45
N HIS A 30 -29.98 13.32 -25.39
CA HIS A 30 -29.41 12.07 -24.87
C HIS A 30 -28.85 11.26 -26.05
N LEU A 31 -27.54 10.99 -25.98
CA LEU A 31 -26.84 10.13 -26.92
C LEU A 31 -26.70 8.73 -26.31
N MET A 32 -27.27 7.73 -26.99
CA MET A 32 -27.21 6.35 -26.58
C MET A 32 -26.18 5.60 -27.41
N PHE A 33 -25.21 4.98 -26.79
CA PHE A 33 -24.32 4.03 -27.44
C PHE A 33 -24.99 2.66 -27.43
N ILE A 34 -25.26 2.13 -28.61
CA ILE A 34 -26.02 0.88 -28.73
C ILE A 34 -25.25 -0.17 -29.52
N GLU A 35 -25.51 -1.43 -29.19
CA GLU A 35 -25.12 -2.60 -29.95
C GLU A 35 -26.36 -3.25 -30.52
N VAL A 36 -26.50 -3.27 -31.84
CA VAL A 36 -27.63 -3.91 -32.50
C VAL A 36 -27.44 -5.42 -32.49
N ILE A 37 -28.32 -6.13 -31.79
CA ILE A 37 -28.26 -7.60 -31.63
C ILE A 37 -28.90 -8.26 -32.87
N ASN A 38 -30.06 -7.75 -33.31
CA ASN A 38 -30.72 -8.22 -34.53
C ASN A 38 -31.51 -7.07 -35.16
N GLY A 39 -31.80 -7.21 -36.47
CA GLY A 39 -32.57 -6.24 -37.24
C GLY A 39 -31.75 -4.99 -37.62
N THR A 40 -32.44 -3.94 -38.00
CA THR A 40 -31.87 -2.65 -38.43
C THR A 40 -32.61 -1.49 -37.77
N LEU A 41 -31.86 -0.52 -37.24
CA LEU A 41 -32.41 0.72 -36.70
C LEU A 41 -32.32 1.82 -37.76
N SER A 42 -33.43 2.52 -37.98
CA SER A 42 -33.51 3.62 -38.96
C SER A 42 -34.15 4.84 -38.34
N THR A 43 -33.82 6.02 -38.88
CA THR A 43 -34.40 7.28 -38.42
C THR A 43 -35.93 7.26 -38.61
N GLY A 44 -36.64 7.73 -37.60
CA GLY A 44 -38.10 7.79 -37.60
C GLY A 44 -38.80 6.50 -37.10
N MET A 45 -38.07 5.45 -36.77
CA MET A 45 -38.69 4.26 -36.20
C MET A 45 -39.20 4.55 -34.77
N GLU A 46 -40.39 4.08 -34.47
CA GLU A 46 -40.92 4.02 -33.13
C GLU A 46 -40.28 2.85 -32.39
N VAL A 47 -39.70 3.14 -31.23
CA VAL A 47 -38.95 2.14 -30.43
C VAL A 47 -39.47 2.09 -28.99
N LYS A 48 -39.52 0.89 -28.46
CA LYS A 48 -39.75 0.68 -27.03
C LYS A 48 -38.42 0.58 -26.30
N THR A 49 -38.24 1.39 -25.27
CA THR A 49 -37.04 1.34 -24.43
C THR A 49 -37.34 0.65 -23.09
N SER A 50 -36.39 -0.14 -22.60
CA SER A 50 -36.43 -0.72 -21.28
C SER A 50 -35.11 -0.54 -20.60
N VAL A 51 -35.15 -0.18 -19.30
CA VAL A 51 -33.93 -0.04 -18.47
C VAL A 51 -33.67 -1.38 -17.77
N ASP A 52 -32.39 -1.73 -17.63
CA ASP A 52 -32.00 -2.83 -16.77
C ASP A 52 -32.42 -2.54 -15.32
N LYS A 53 -33.42 -3.27 -14.86
CA LYS A 53 -34.02 -3.01 -13.54
C LYS A 53 -33.05 -3.26 -12.39
N GLN A 54 -32.21 -4.30 -12.50
CA GLN A 54 -31.26 -4.62 -11.43
C GLN A 54 -30.16 -3.57 -11.33
N LYS A 55 -29.54 -3.21 -12.46
CA LYS A 55 -28.54 -2.14 -12.50
C LYS A 55 -29.10 -0.81 -11.99
N ARG A 56 -30.33 -0.47 -12.38
CA ARG A 56 -31.02 0.73 -11.90
C ARG A 56 -31.18 0.69 -10.39
N LEU A 57 -31.60 -0.46 -9.82
CA LEU A 57 -31.80 -0.61 -8.37
C LEU A 57 -30.48 -0.47 -7.63
N ASP A 58 -29.41 -1.12 -8.10
CA ASP A 58 -28.11 -1.07 -7.48
C ASP A 58 -27.48 0.35 -7.58
N THR A 59 -27.66 1.03 -8.71
CA THR A 59 -27.31 2.45 -8.84
C THR A 59 -28.09 3.33 -7.85
N CYS A 60 -29.39 3.07 -7.65
CA CYS A 60 -30.20 3.79 -6.66
C CYS A 60 -29.69 3.59 -5.23
N LYS A 61 -29.30 2.35 -4.86
CA LYS A 61 -28.70 2.05 -3.55
C LYS A 61 -27.42 2.85 -3.35
N ASN A 62 -26.50 2.79 -4.29
CA ASN A 62 -25.24 3.52 -4.22
C ASN A 62 -25.45 5.04 -4.18
N HIS A 63 -26.39 5.58 -4.96
CA HIS A 63 -26.68 7.02 -4.94
C HIS A 63 -27.29 7.49 -3.62
N SER A 64 -28.25 6.75 -3.09
CA SER A 64 -28.86 7.08 -1.80
C SER A 64 -27.85 6.98 -0.65
N SER A 65 -26.88 6.07 -0.77
CA SER A 65 -25.78 5.94 0.20
C SER A 65 -24.87 7.17 0.23
N VAL A 66 -24.66 7.86 -0.91
CA VAL A 66 -23.90 9.12 -0.92
C VAL A 66 -24.59 10.17 -0.06
N HIS A 67 -25.90 10.34 -0.17
CA HIS A 67 -26.68 11.27 0.67
C HIS A 67 -26.56 10.92 2.16
N ILE A 68 -26.68 9.64 2.50
CA ILE A 68 -26.55 9.16 3.89
C ILE A 68 -25.14 9.41 4.43
N ILE A 69 -24.10 9.09 3.64
CA ILE A 69 -22.69 9.31 4.03
C ILE A 69 -22.42 10.81 4.21
N GLN A 70 -22.88 11.67 3.30
CA GLN A 70 -22.69 13.11 3.41
C GLN A 70 -23.31 13.66 4.70
N LYS A 71 -24.55 13.29 4.99
CA LYS A 71 -25.23 13.71 6.22
C LYS A 71 -24.52 13.20 7.47
N THR A 72 -24.06 11.97 7.46
CA THR A 72 -23.30 11.36 8.56
C THR A 72 -21.96 12.07 8.79
N LEU A 73 -21.24 12.41 7.74
CA LEU A 73 -19.99 13.19 7.83
C LEU A 73 -20.23 14.59 8.41
N GLN A 74 -21.30 15.28 7.98
CA GLN A 74 -21.65 16.60 8.53
C GLN A 74 -21.90 16.55 10.02
N GLU A 75 -22.62 15.57 10.51
CA GLU A 75 -22.89 15.43 11.94
C GLU A 75 -21.66 15.05 12.78
N LEU A 76 -20.79 14.21 12.23
CA LEU A 76 -19.59 13.79 12.95
C LEU A 76 -18.45 14.80 12.92
N LEU A 77 -18.32 15.54 11.82
CA LEU A 77 -17.20 16.42 11.61
C LEU A 77 -17.59 17.89 11.73
N SER A 78 -18.48 18.37 10.87
CA SER A 78 -18.96 19.76 10.85
C SER A 78 -19.88 19.97 9.65
N ASP A 79 -20.79 20.91 9.74
CA ASP A 79 -21.61 21.40 8.61
C ASP A 79 -20.77 21.97 7.46
N SER A 80 -19.47 22.24 7.68
CA SER A 80 -18.54 22.66 6.63
C SER A 80 -18.12 21.57 5.68
N VAL A 81 -18.53 20.32 5.89
CA VAL A 81 -18.32 19.23 4.93
C VAL A 81 -19.23 19.45 3.72
N HIS A 82 -18.61 19.75 2.58
CA HIS A 82 -19.33 19.98 1.33
C HIS A 82 -18.87 19.00 0.26
N GLN A 83 -19.82 18.53 -0.58
CA GLN A 83 -19.50 17.71 -1.72
C GLN A 83 -18.65 18.48 -2.72
N ALA A 84 -17.45 17.96 -3.03
CA ALA A 84 -16.58 18.45 -4.10
C ALA A 84 -16.82 17.69 -5.42
N GLY A 85 -17.34 16.46 -5.34
CA GLY A 85 -17.70 15.65 -6.50
C GLY A 85 -18.28 14.31 -6.10
N SER A 86 -18.96 13.64 -7.03
CA SER A 86 -19.43 12.28 -6.83
C SER A 86 -19.56 11.55 -8.15
N LYS A 87 -19.44 10.23 -8.10
CA LYS A 87 -19.72 9.31 -9.20
C LYS A 87 -20.42 8.10 -8.64
N VAL A 88 -21.45 7.62 -9.35
CA VAL A 88 -22.25 6.47 -8.92
C VAL A 88 -22.47 5.55 -10.11
N ASP A 89 -22.30 4.27 -9.93
CA ASP A 89 -22.68 3.20 -10.85
C ASP A 89 -23.34 2.04 -10.09
N GLU A 90 -23.60 0.93 -10.75
CA GLU A 90 -24.24 -0.23 -10.13
C GLU A 90 -23.35 -0.92 -9.08
N ASN A 91 -22.04 -0.81 -9.18
CA ASN A 91 -21.09 -1.51 -8.31
C ASN A 91 -20.62 -0.66 -7.13
N THR A 92 -20.38 0.64 -7.38
CA THR A 92 -19.71 1.52 -6.41
C THR A 92 -20.30 2.92 -6.41
N PHE A 93 -20.05 3.62 -5.31
CA PHE A 93 -20.15 5.07 -5.24
C PHE A 93 -18.82 5.68 -4.85
N ARG A 94 -18.52 6.83 -5.44
CA ARG A 94 -17.41 7.70 -5.07
C ARG A 94 -17.97 9.02 -4.56
N PHE A 95 -17.48 9.45 -3.41
CA PHE A 95 -17.85 10.72 -2.80
C PHE A 95 -16.61 11.52 -2.44
N ASP A 96 -16.41 12.64 -3.11
CA ASP A 96 -15.34 13.59 -2.85
C ASP A 96 -15.90 14.76 -2.02
N PHE A 97 -15.27 15.09 -0.90
CA PHE A 97 -15.74 16.14 0.01
C PHE A 97 -14.60 16.95 0.60
N THR A 98 -14.90 18.18 0.99
CA THR A 98 -13.94 19.08 1.65
C THR A 98 -13.99 18.91 3.16
N TYR A 99 -12.82 18.81 3.80
CA TYR A 99 -12.67 18.82 5.25
C TYR A 99 -11.27 19.27 5.63
N GLN A 100 -11.14 20.23 6.59
CA GLN A 100 -9.85 20.80 6.97
C GLN A 100 -9.07 20.00 8.03
N GLY A 101 -9.73 19.01 8.69
CA GLY A 101 -9.13 18.17 9.70
C GLY A 101 -8.46 16.91 9.13
N LYS A 102 -7.87 16.11 10.01
CA LYS A 102 -7.41 14.75 9.67
C LYS A 102 -8.53 13.75 9.91
N LEU A 103 -8.69 12.82 8.99
CA LEU A 103 -9.58 11.67 9.15
C LEU A 103 -8.75 10.49 9.66
N SER A 104 -9.11 9.98 10.83
CA SER A 104 -8.58 8.73 11.35
C SER A 104 -9.45 7.54 10.94
N ASP A 105 -8.92 6.34 11.08
CA ASP A 105 -9.68 5.11 10.80
C ASP A 105 -10.92 5.01 11.71
N GLU A 106 -10.82 5.43 12.96
CA GLU A 106 -11.92 5.42 13.93
C GLU A 106 -13.08 6.30 13.47
N ILE A 107 -12.80 7.47 12.89
CA ILE A 107 -13.81 8.35 12.31
C ILE A 107 -14.53 7.64 11.16
N ILE A 108 -13.78 7.00 10.26
CA ILE A 108 -14.35 6.31 9.10
C ILE A 108 -15.18 5.09 9.52
N LEU A 109 -14.73 4.34 10.53
CA LEU A 109 -15.52 3.25 11.13
C LEU A 109 -16.83 3.78 11.73
N ASP A 110 -16.80 4.93 12.42
CA ASP A 110 -18.01 5.54 12.98
C ASP A 110 -18.96 6.06 11.88
N VAL A 111 -18.41 6.61 10.79
CA VAL A 111 -19.18 7.00 9.60
C VAL A 111 -19.91 5.77 9.01
N GLU A 112 -19.20 4.67 8.78
CA GLU A 112 -19.79 3.44 8.22
C GLU A 112 -20.87 2.88 9.14
N ARG A 113 -20.60 2.81 10.44
CA ARG A 113 -21.57 2.33 11.46
C ARG A 113 -22.84 3.18 11.46
N ARG A 114 -22.73 4.51 11.60
CA ARG A 114 -23.89 5.42 11.64
C ARG A 114 -24.63 5.48 10.33
N ALA A 115 -23.95 5.37 9.19
CA ALA A 115 -24.60 5.27 7.89
C ALA A 115 -25.48 4.01 7.83
N ASN A 116 -25.01 2.88 8.33
CA ASN A 116 -25.79 1.64 8.40
C ASN A 116 -26.93 1.71 9.42
N GLU A 117 -26.79 2.45 10.53
CA GLU A 117 -27.88 2.75 11.44
C GLU A 117 -29.01 3.50 10.72
N ARG A 118 -28.67 4.52 9.89
CA ARG A 118 -29.66 5.24 9.08
C ARG A 118 -30.34 4.35 8.03
N VAL A 119 -29.60 3.45 7.39
CA VAL A 119 -30.20 2.42 6.52
C VAL A 119 -31.25 1.61 7.28
N ASN A 120 -30.93 1.20 8.50
CA ASN A 120 -31.81 0.36 9.33
C ASN A 120 -33.03 1.11 9.94
N MET A 121 -33.02 2.45 9.93
CA MET A 121 -34.20 3.23 10.33
C MET A 121 -35.42 3.03 9.41
N ALA A 122 -35.20 2.47 8.22
CA ALA A 122 -36.23 2.11 7.24
C ALA A 122 -37.15 3.30 6.88
N VAL A 123 -36.57 4.47 6.64
CA VAL A 123 -37.30 5.70 6.31
C VAL A 123 -37.62 5.78 4.82
N ASP A 124 -38.83 6.26 4.50
CA ASP A 124 -39.23 6.45 3.10
C ASP A 124 -38.53 7.66 2.48
N THR A 125 -38.10 7.50 1.22
CA THR A 125 -37.57 8.59 0.41
C THR A 125 -38.74 9.46 -0.10
N LYS A 126 -38.70 10.75 0.22
CA LYS A 126 -39.66 11.74 -0.30
C LYS A 126 -38.99 12.52 -1.44
N ILE A 127 -39.76 12.70 -2.51
CA ILE A 127 -39.32 13.46 -3.69
C ILE A 127 -40.38 14.53 -3.96
N GLU A 128 -39.95 15.79 -3.92
CA GLU A 128 -40.85 16.93 -4.08
C GLU A 128 -40.24 17.88 -5.12
N ILE A 129 -41.11 18.51 -5.91
CA ILE A 129 -40.73 19.58 -6.86
C ILE A 129 -41.32 20.89 -6.32
N MET A 130 -40.45 21.87 -6.08
CA MET A 130 -40.85 23.15 -5.52
C MET A 130 -39.96 24.28 -5.99
N PRO A 131 -40.35 25.56 -5.82
CA PRO A 131 -39.50 26.70 -6.08
C PRO A 131 -38.20 26.61 -5.28
N LEU A 132 -37.05 27.07 -5.90
CA LEU A 132 -35.74 27.02 -5.27
C LEU A 132 -35.70 27.71 -3.89
N ASN A 133 -36.37 28.87 -3.77
CA ASN A 133 -36.39 29.62 -2.52
C ASN A 133 -37.13 28.83 -1.39
N ASP A 134 -38.13 28.04 -1.73
CA ASP A 134 -38.88 27.24 -0.75
C ASP A 134 -38.04 26.02 -0.36
N ALA A 135 -37.33 25.40 -1.28
CA ALA A 135 -36.40 24.33 -0.99
C ALA A 135 -35.28 24.79 -0.01
N ILE A 136 -34.71 25.98 -0.22
CA ILE A 136 -33.73 26.56 0.68
C ILE A 136 -34.30 26.82 2.07
N LYS A 137 -35.55 27.37 2.17
CA LYS A 137 -36.24 27.57 3.45
C LYS A 137 -36.52 26.25 4.16
N LEU A 138 -36.74 25.18 3.40
CA LEU A 138 -36.94 23.82 3.95
C LEU A 138 -35.60 23.21 4.48
N GLY A 139 -34.46 23.90 4.27
CA GLY A 139 -33.15 23.44 4.66
C GLY A 139 -32.54 22.44 3.68
N ALA A 140 -32.97 22.45 2.40
CA ALA A 140 -32.38 21.60 1.39
C ALA A 140 -31.01 22.15 0.97
N MET A 141 -30.00 21.26 0.91
CA MET A 141 -28.66 21.59 0.47
C MET A 141 -28.62 21.83 -1.03
N ALA A 142 -28.16 23.02 -1.44
CA ALA A 142 -27.94 23.41 -2.83
C ALA A 142 -26.43 23.36 -3.11
N LEU A 143 -25.96 22.26 -3.70
CA LEU A 143 -24.54 21.99 -3.91
C LEU A 143 -23.94 22.70 -5.14
N PHE A 144 -24.77 23.22 -6.05
CA PHE A 144 -24.35 23.78 -7.35
C PHE A 144 -25.16 25.05 -7.69
N GLU A 145 -24.93 26.14 -6.95
CA GLU A 145 -25.74 27.38 -6.98
C GLU A 145 -26.03 27.93 -8.37
N ASP A 146 -25.09 27.83 -9.32
CA ASP A 146 -25.24 28.39 -10.67
C ASP A 146 -26.04 27.53 -11.68
N LYS A 147 -26.58 26.37 -11.26
CA LYS A 147 -27.18 25.39 -12.19
C LYS A 147 -28.65 25.12 -11.97
N TYR A 148 -29.29 25.79 -11.01
CA TYR A 148 -30.68 25.52 -10.68
C TYR A 148 -31.65 26.41 -11.44
N GLY A 149 -32.72 25.77 -11.98
CA GLY A 149 -33.86 26.50 -12.52
C GLY A 149 -34.78 27.05 -11.42
N SER A 150 -35.89 27.70 -11.83
CA SER A 150 -36.88 28.25 -10.91
C SER A 150 -37.54 27.19 -10.01
N ASN A 151 -37.72 25.98 -10.54
CA ASN A 151 -38.19 24.81 -9.78
C ASN A 151 -37.09 23.75 -9.68
N VAL A 152 -36.96 23.17 -8.47
CA VAL A 152 -35.94 22.18 -8.14
C VAL A 152 -36.58 20.92 -7.58
N ARG A 153 -35.89 19.80 -7.78
CA ARG A 153 -36.28 18.51 -7.21
C ARG A 153 -35.52 18.31 -5.89
N VAL A 154 -36.26 18.27 -4.80
CA VAL A 154 -35.76 17.98 -3.46
C VAL A 154 -35.93 16.50 -3.17
N VAL A 155 -34.84 15.85 -2.76
CA VAL A 155 -34.84 14.46 -2.28
C VAL A 155 -34.58 14.46 -0.79
N THR A 156 -35.47 13.87 -0.02
CA THR A 156 -35.35 13.73 1.42
C THR A 156 -35.26 12.25 1.78
N ILE A 157 -34.21 11.86 2.49
CA ILE A 157 -33.97 10.52 3.04
C ILE A 157 -33.64 10.70 4.52
N GLY A 158 -34.65 10.47 5.38
CA GLY A 158 -34.52 10.78 6.79
C GLY A 158 -34.29 12.26 7.04
N ASP A 159 -33.15 12.59 7.62
CA ASP A 159 -32.69 13.96 7.92
C ASP A 159 -31.81 14.58 6.82
N SER A 160 -31.45 13.82 5.80
CA SER A 160 -30.79 14.37 4.60
C SER A 160 -31.82 14.98 3.66
N LYS A 161 -31.60 16.24 3.26
CA LYS A 161 -32.42 16.96 2.27
C LYS A 161 -31.49 17.62 1.26
N GLU A 162 -31.59 17.21 -0.01
CA GLU A 162 -30.67 17.68 -1.05
C GLU A 162 -31.39 17.99 -2.34
N LEU A 163 -30.89 18.99 -3.07
CA LEU A 163 -31.30 19.25 -4.45
C LEU A 163 -30.64 18.19 -5.35
N CYS A 164 -31.41 17.18 -5.74
CA CYS A 164 -30.89 16.07 -6.52
C CYS A 164 -31.83 15.64 -7.65
N ALA A 165 -31.26 15.50 -8.87
CA ALA A 165 -32.00 15.03 -10.04
C ALA A 165 -31.85 13.50 -10.29
N GLY A 166 -31.05 12.82 -9.51
CA GLY A 166 -30.75 11.40 -9.70
C GLY A 166 -31.81 10.43 -9.18
N THR A 167 -31.54 9.16 -9.35
CA THR A 167 -32.45 8.06 -8.95
C THR A 167 -32.10 7.57 -7.56
N HIS A 168 -33.11 7.26 -6.76
CA HIS A 168 -32.97 6.84 -5.37
C HIS A 168 -33.81 5.62 -5.04
N VAL A 169 -33.47 4.93 -3.98
CA VAL A 169 -34.31 3.88 -3.38
C VAL A 169 -35.62 4.48 -2.85
N LYS A 170 -36.67 3.67 -2.75
CA LYS A 170 -37.96 4.11 -2.17
C LYS A 170 -37.92 4.19 -0.65
N ASN A 171 -37.16 3.32 -0.04
CA ASN A 171 -36.96 3.26 1.41
C ASN A 171 -35.48 3.04 1.71
N SER A 172 -34.95 3.67 2.78
CA SER A 172 -33.53 3.50 3.15
C SER A 172 -33.14 2.04 3.36
N LYS A 173 -34.04 1.20 3.85
CA LYS A 173 -33.84 -0.24 4.05
C LYS A 173 -33.53 -0.99 2.75
N ASP A 174 -33.97 -0.49 1.59
CA ASP A 174 -33.69 -1.10 0.28
C ASP A 174 -32.19 -1.05 -0.07
N ILE A 175 -31.39 -0.21 0.59
CA ILE A 175 -29.94 -0.17 0.44
C ILE A 175 -29.31 -1.45 0.99
N ASN A 176 -29.95 -2.08 1.97
CA ASN A 176 -29.50 -3.23 2.74
C ASN A 176 -28.27 -2.94 3.61
N ARG A 177 -27.11 -2.65 3.02
CA ARG A 177 -25.87 -2.34 3.72
C ARG A 177 -24.98 -1.40 2.90
N ILE A 178 -24.22 -0.58 3.60
CA ILE A 178 -23.15 0.28 3.05
C ILE A 178 -21.81 -0.20 3.59
N ALA A 179 -20.81 -0.34 2.74
CA ALA A 179 -19.43 -0.53 3.15
C ALA A 179 -18.52 0.51 2.51
N ILE A 180 -17.60 1.06 3.30
CA ILE A 180 -16.54 1.93 2.83
C ILE A 180 -15.38 1.03 2.41
N LEU A 181 -14.97 1.12 1.15
CA LEU A 181 -13.89 0.33 0.56
C LEU A 181 -12.54 0.99 0.80
N SER A 182 -12.47 2.31 0.60
CA SER A 182 -11.26 3.09 0.84
C SER A 182 -11.54 4.55 1.15
N ILE A 183 -10.56 5.22 1.76
CA ILE A 183 -10.48 6.66 1.97
C ILE A 183 -9.13 7.18 1.50
N GLU A 184 -9.14 8.23 0.69
CA GLU A 184 -7.94 8.86 0.16
C GLU A 184 -7.95 10.36 0.41
N ASN A 185 -6.80 10.92 0.78
CA ASN A 185 -6.58 12.36 0.76
C ASN A 185 -6.09 12.78 -0.64
N LYS A 186 -6.88 13.59 -1.33
CA LYS A 186 -6.56 14.07 -2.70
C LYS A 186 -5.80 15.40 -2.72
N GLY A 187 -5.39 15.90 -1.56
CA GLY A 187 -4.79 17.21 -1.40
C GLY A 187 -5.82 18.34 -1.29
N SER A 188 -5.37 19.56 -0.99
CA SER A 188 -6.21 20.75 -0.89
C SER A 188 -7.46 20.57 -0.02
N ASN A 189 -7.33 19.84 1.08
CA ASN A 189 -8.43 19.52 2.01
C ASN A 189 -9.58 18.72 1.38
N VAL A 190 -9.35 18.02 0.27
CA VAL A 190 -10.33 17.14 -0.37
C VAL A 190 -10.03 15.71 0.00
N TYR A 191 -11.03 15.01 0.50
CA TYR A 191 -11.02 13.59 0.76
C TYR A 191 -11.95 12.86 -0.20
N ARG A 192 -11.60 11.63 -0.53
CA ARG A 192 -12.38 10.73 -1.38
C ARG A 192 -12.75 9.47 -0.62
N ILE A 193 -14.03 9.21 -0.48
CA ILE A 193 -14.56 7.92 -0.07
C ILE A 193 -14.95 7.13 -1.32
N LEU A 194 -14.50 5.89 -1.42
CA LEU A 194 -15.04 4.87 -2.30
C LEU A 194 -15.85 3.90 -1.44
N GLY A 195 -17.05 3.55 -1.88
CA GLY A 195 -17.90 2.61 -1.17
C GLY A 195 -18.74 1.76 -2.11
N SER A 196 -19.42 0.77 -1.54
CA SER A 196 -20.31 -0.14 -2.24
C SER A 196 -21.47 -0.52 -1.35
N THR A 197 -22.52 -1.11 -1.94
CA THR A 197 -23.72 -1.50 -1.24
C THR A 197 -24.12 -2.94 -1.51
N ASP A 198 -24.80 -3.55 -0.52
CA ASP A 198 -25.48 -4.83 -0.63
C ASP A 198 -24.57 -5.96 -1.16
N THR A 199 -25.04 -6.70 -2.14
CA THR A 199 -24.35 -7.89 -2.71
C THR A 199 -23.06 -7.57 -3.46
N HIS A 200 -22.82 -6.32 -3.79
CA HIS A 200 -21.59 -5.88 -4.47
C HIS A 200 -20.41 -5.68 -3.51
N ILE A 201 -20.65 -5.56 -2.21
CA ILE A 201 -19.61 -5.22 -1.22
C ILE A 201 -18.44 -6.18 -1.26
N GLU A 202 -18.69 -7.47 -1.13
CA GLU A 202 -17.62 -8.50 -1.07
C GLU A 202 -16.72 -8.45 -2.30
N LYS A 203 -17.34 -8.41 -3.48
CA LYS A 203 -16.60 -8.35 -4.76
C LYS A 203 -15.77 -7.08 -4.87
N MET A 204 -16.37 -5.91 -4.60
CA MET A 204 -15.67 -4.63 -4.75
C MET A 204 -14.58 -4.46 -3.70
N MET A 205 -14.82 -4.89 -2.47
CA MET A 205 -13.80 -4.90 -1.43
C MET A 205 -12.65 -5.83 -1.76
N SER A 206 -12.92 -7.02 -2.29
CA SER A 206 -11.88 -7.96 -2.72
C SER A 206 -10.97 -7.37 -3.81
N ILE A 207 -11.52 -6.55 -4.72
CA ILE A 207 -10.75 -5.83 -5.74
C ILE A 207 -9.90 -4.73 -5.08
N GLU A 208 -10.50 -3.93 -4.21
CA GLU A 208 -9.83 -2.80 -3.55
C GLU A 208 -8.66 -3.25 -2.67
N VAL A 209 -8.80 -4.37 -1.97
CA VAL A 209 -7.75 -4.88 -1.08
C VAL A 209 -6.74 -5.80 -1.77
N SER A 210 -6.90 -6.08 -3.08
CA SER A 210 -5.99 -7.00 -3.78
C SER A 210 -4.51 -6.60 -3.67
N PRO A 211 -4.11 -5.29 -3.68
CA PRO A 211 -2.72 -4.90 -3.48
C PRO A 211 -2.14 -5.35 -2.13
N TYR A 212 -2.95 -5.37 -1.06
CA TYR A 212 -2.51 -5.87 0.24
C TYR A 212 -2.28 -7.39 0.22
N ARG A 213 -3.18 -8.14 -0.42
CA ARG A 213 -3.03 -9.60 -0.58
C ARG A 213 -1.80 -9.96 -1.41
N ASP A 214 -1.54 -9.20 -2.49
CA ASP A 214 -0.35 -9.36 -3.33
C ASP A 214 0.93 -9.10 -2.55
N GLU A 215 0.93 -8.07 -1.70
CA GLU A 215 2.08 -7.75 -0.86
C GLU A 215 2.34 -8.83 0.20
N ILE A 216 1.29 -9.35 0.85
CA ILE A 216 1.39 -10.50 1.77
C ILE A 216 1.98 -11.71 1.04
N SER A 217 1.52 -12.01 -0.17
CA SER A 217 2.02 -13.12 -0.96
C SER A 217 3.51 -12.99 -1.27
N LYS A 218 3.98 -11.81 -1.65
CA LYS A 218 5.41 -11.52 -1.88
C LYS A 218 6.25 -11.70 -0.61
N LEU A 219 5.73 -11.23 0.52
CA LEU A 219 6.40 -11.37 1.80
C LEU A 219 6.48 -12.82 2.26
N LEU A 220 5.42 -13.61 2.05
CA LEU A 220 5.41 -15.05 2.30
C LEU A 220 6.43 -15.79 1.44
N GLU A 221 6.54 -15.46 0.15
CA GLU A 221 7.56 -16.04 -0.73
C GLU A 221 8.99 -15.70 -0.26
N LYS A 222 9.21 -14.47 0.23
CA LYS A 222 10.49 -14.07 0.83
C LYS A 222 10.79 -14.90 2.09
N ALA A 223 9.81 -15.05 2.99
CA ALA A 223 9.96 -15.86 4.20
C ALA A 223 10.27 -17.33 3.87
N LYS A 224 9.54 -17.93 2.92
CA LYS A 224 9.80 -19.31 2.45
C LYS A 224 11.21 -19.50 1.92
N LYS A 225 11.76 -18.54 1.16
CA LYS A 225 13.14 -18.59 0.68
C LYS A 225 14.15 -18.60 1.83
N ILE A 226 13.97 -17.71 2.82
CA ILE A 226 14.83 -17.67 4.01
C ILE A 226 14.77 -19.00 4.78
N LEU A 227 13.58 -19.56 4.99
CA LEU A 227 13.40 -20.84 5.68
C LEU A 227 14.03 -22.00 4.91
N LEU A 228 13.94 -22.00 3.58
CA LEU A 228 14.58 -23.02 2.74
C LEU A 228 16.11 -22.94 2.83
N GLU A 229 16.68 -21.74 2.81
CA GLU A 229 18.12 -21.57 2.97
C GLU A 229 18.58 -21.95 4.39
N SER A 230 17.81 -21.58 5.42
CA SER A 230 18.11 -21.95 6.79
C SER A 230 18.13 -23.45 7.00
N SER A 231 17.18 -24.17 6.40
CA SER A 231 17.11 -25.64 6.50
C SER A 231 18.30 -26.34 5.86
N LYS A 232 18.83 -25.81 4.72
CA LYS A 232 20.04 -26.31 4.08
C LYS A 232 21.28 -26.18 4.97
N LEU A 233 21.28 -25.18 5.84
CA LEU A 233 22.37 -24.92 6.79
C LEU A 233 22.12 -25.54 8.18
N ASN A 234 21.06 -26.35 8.35
CA ASN A 234 20.61 -26.88 9.65
C ASN A 234 20.30 -25.79 10.69
N ILE A 235 19.96 -24.58 10.26
CA ILE A 235 19.53 -23.50 11.13
C ILE A 235 18.03 -23.63 11.38
N LYS A 236 17.62 -23.76 12.63
CA LYS A 236 16.20 -23.76 13.03
C LYS A 236 15.71 -22.33 13.17
N LEU A 237 14.70 -21.99 12.38
CA LEU A 237 13.97 -20.71 12.44
C LEU A 237 12.48 -21.02 12.53
N ASP A 238 11.77 -20.25 13.35
CA ASP A 238 10.33 -20.34 13.47
C ASP A 238 9.69 -19.14 12.78
N PHE A 239 8.70 -19.44 11.95
CA PHE A 239 7.91 -18.41 11.27
C PHE A 239 6.44 -18.82 11.30
N ASP A 240 5.66 -18.03 12.03
CA ASP A 240 4.21 -18.17 12.11
C ASP A 240 3.55 -16.86 11.69
N PHE A 241 2.49 -16.98 10.89
CA PHE A 241 1.70 -15.85 10.44
C PHE A 241 0.27 -16.28 10.12
N ASN A 242 -0.69 -15.62 10.75
CA ASN A 242 -2.10 -15.83 10.50
C ASN A 242 -2.57 -14.92 9.36
N VAL A 243 -3.12 -15.53 8.31
CA VAL A 243 -3.75 -14.78 7.19
C VAL A 243 -5.07 -14.20 7.67
N TYR A 244 -5.32 -12.94 7.31
CA TYR A 244 -6.58 -12.28 7.61
C TYR A 244 -7.76 -12.96 6.87
N LYS A 245 -8.99 -12.73 7.34
CA LYS A 245 -10.23 -13.34 6.84
C LYS A 245 -10.32 -13.42 5.30
N ASP A 246 -10.96 -14.47 4.80
CA ASP A 246 -11.23 -14.64 3.37
C ASP A 246 -12.41 -13.77 2.89
N VAL A 247 -13.43 -13.57 3.74
CA VAL A 247 -14.62 -12.76 3.43
C VAL A 247 -14.47 -11.38 4.05
N LEU A 248 -14.59 -10.36 3.21
CA LEU A 248 -14.42 -8.95 3.59
C LEU A 248 -15.74 -8.21 3.35
N ASP A 249 -16.24 -7.51 4.36
CA ASP A 249 -17.55 -6.91 4.28
C ASP A 249 -17.68 -5.50 4.91
N SER A 250 -16.59 -4.95 5.47
CA SER A 250 -16.58 -3.67 6.19
C SER A 250 -15.23 -2.98 6.14
N TYR A 251 -15.20 -1.69 6.45
CA TYR A 251 -13.94 -0.94 6.52
C TYR A 251 -12.98 -1.47 7.59
N SER A 252 -13.51 -2.11 8.64
CA SER A 252 -12.66 -2.77 9.64
C SER A 252 -11.80 -3.88 9.04
N ASP A 253 -12.28 -4.57 8.01
CA ASP A 253 -11.53 -5.61 7.32
C ASP A 253 -10.39 -5.02 6.47
N VAL A 254 -10.62 -3.86 5.85
CA VAL A 254 -9.57 -3.11 5.13
C VAL A 254 -8.44 -2.72 6.09
N ILE A 255 -8.79 -2.20 7.28
CA ILE A 255 -7.83 -1.87 8.34
C ILE A 255 -7.07 -3.14 8.79
N GLY A 256 -7.79 -4.23 9.06
CA GLY A 256 -7.21 -5.50 9.48
C GLY A 256 -6.20 -6.03 8.46
N LEU A 257 -6.53 -5.98 7.18
CA LEU A 257 -5.63 -6.42 6.10
C LEU A 257 -4.39 -5.52 5.99
N ARG A 258 -4.58 -4.20 6.07
CA ARG A 258 -3.47 -3.23 6.07
C ARG A 258 -2.52 -3.46 7.25
N ASN A 259 -3.06 -3.70 8.43
CA ASN A 259 -2.26 -4.01 9.62
C ASN A 259 -1.52 -5.34 9.44
N SER A 260 -2.17 -6.37 8.90
CA SER A 260 -1.53 -7.65 8.60
C SER A 260 -0.34 -7.51 7.65
N VAL A 261 -0.41 -6.62 6.65
CA VAL A 261 0.75 -6.30 5.78
C VAL A 261 1.91 -5.73 6.59
N ASN A 262 1.62 -4.77 7.50
CA ASN A 262 2.65 -4.14 8.32
C ASN A 262 3.29 -5.14 9.29
N ASP A 263 2.49 -5.97 9.94
CA ASP A 263 2.97 -7.01 10.86
C ASP A 263 3.81 -8.04 10.13
N MET A 264 3.39 -8.46 8.92
CA MET A 264 4.15 -9.37 8.08
C MET A 264 5.50 -8.76 7.67
N LYS A 265 5.56 -7.47 7.30
CA LYS A 265 6.81 -6.77 6.98
C LYS A 265 7.78 -6.81 8.16
N LEU A 266 7.30 -6.54 9.35
CA LEU A 266 8.11 -6.59 10.57
C LEU A 266 8.61 -8.02 10.83
N ARG A 267 7.71 -9.01 10.77
CA ARG A 267 8.04 -10.41 11.03
C ARG A 267 9.06 -10.99 10.04
N VAL A 268 8.92 -10.68 8.75
CA VAL A 268 9.89 -11.09 7.72
C VAL A 268 11.26 -10.42 7.94
N LYS A 269 11.27 -9.15 8.34
CA LYS A 269 12.52 -8.45 8.67
C LYS A 269 13.22 -9.07 9.90
N GLU A 270 12.47 -9.46 10.92
CA GLU A 270 12.99 -10.16 12.09
C GLU A 270 13.55 -11.53 11.71
N LEU A 271 12.82 -12.31 10.91
CA LEU A 271 13.26 -13.60 10.40
C LEU A 271 14.59 -13.48 9.62
N GLU A 272 14.70 -12.48 8.75
CA GLU A 272 15.91 -12.21 7.99
C GLU A 272 17.11 -11.89 8.90
N LYS A 273 16.88 -11.05 9.90
CA LYS A 273 17.90 -10.70 10.90
C LYS A 273 18.34 -11.93 11.73
N GLU A 274 17.39 -12.73 12.18
CA GLU A 274 17.67 -13.96 12.95
C GLU A 274 18.48 -14.96 12.11
N PHE A 275 18.09 -15.14 10.84
CA PHE A 275 18.82 -16.00 9.90
C PHE A 275 20.28 -15.54 9.73
N LEU A 276 20.50 -14.24 9.47
CA LEU A 276 21.84 -13.69 9.31
C LEU A 276 22.70 -13.85 10.57
N ASN A 277 22.14 -13.62 11.74
CA ASN A 277 22.86 -13.83 13.01
C ASN A 277 23.27 -15.29 13.19
N LYS A 278 22.35 -16.24 13.06
CA LYS A 278 22.65 -17.67 13.21
C LYS A 278 23.60 -18.17 12.13
N LYS A 279 23.51 -17.66 10.90
CA LYS A 279 24.43 -17.97 9.82
C LYS A 279 25.86 -17.46 10.14
N SER A 280 25.98 -16.27 10.75
CA SER A 280 27.27 -15.74 11.20
C SER A 280 27.90 -16.60 12.32
N GLU A 281 27.08 -17.06 13.28
CA GLU A 281 27.54 -17.96 14.35
C GLU A 281 28.09 -19.28 13.82
N LEU A 282 27.46 -19.86 12.80
CA LEU A 282 27.97 -21.07 12.14
C LEU A 282 29.30 -20.85 11.41
N SER A 283 29.46 -19.71 10.77
CA SER A 283 30.71 -19.34 10.08
C SER A 283 31.87 -19.11 11.05
N VAL A 284 31.58 -18.78 12.30
CA VAL A 284 32.57 -18.64 13.40
C VAL A 284 33.16 -20.01 13.80
N SER A 285 32.48 -21.13 13.54
CA SER A 285 33.04 -22.47 13.80
C SER A 285 34.22 -22.84 12.86
N ASP A 286 34.33 -22.18 11.69
CA ASP A 286 35.41 -22.39 10.72
C ASP A 286 36.62 -21.47 10.92
N LEU A 287 36.82 -20.93 12.14
CA LEU A 287 37.94 -20.03 12.42
C LEU A 287 39.32 -20.69 12.26
N SER A 288 39.39 -22.02 12.17
CA SER A 288 40.67 -22.76 12.03
C SER A 288 41.48 -22.28 10.82
N VAL A 289 40.80 -22.00 9.71
CA VAL A 289 41.48 -21.53 8.46
C VAL A 289 42.23 -20.19 8.64
N PHE A 290 41.68 -19.31 9.51
CA PHE A 290 42.31 -18.01 9.78
C PHE A 290 43.36 -18.07 10.86
N LEU A 291 43.29 -19.04 11.77
CA LEU A 291 44.27 -19.22 12.85
C LEU A 291 45.63 -19.63 12.32
N ASP A 292 45.66 -20.38 11.21
CA ASP A 292 46.87 -20.77 10.53
C ASP A 292 47.58 -19.62 9.77
N SER A 293 46.84 -18.51 9.52
CA SER A 293 47.34 -17.32 8.84
C SER A 293 47.84 -16.20 9.77
N VAL A 294 47.91 -16.45 11.08
CA VAL A 294 48.35 -15.47 12.07
C VAL A 294 49.83 -15.16 11.94
N ILE A 295 50.14 -13.89 11.83
CA ILE A 295 51.52 -13.36 11.84
C ILE A 295 51.74 -12.68 13.19
N LYS A 296 52.78 -13.11 13.92
CA LYS A 296 53.22 -12.46 15.15
C LYS A 296 54.20 -11.34 14.84
N VAL A 297 53.91 -10.14 15.35
CA VAL A 297 54.79 -8.97 15.28
C VAL A 297 54.92 -8.44 16.72
N ASN A 298 56.00 -8.84 17.40
CA ASN A 298 56.14 -8.67 18.87
C ASN A 298 54.90 -9.23 19.60
N ASP A 299 54.20 -8.43 20.38
CA ASP A 299 53.00 -8.85 21.12
C ASP A 299 51.69 -8.82 20.26
N LEU A 300 51.75 -8.19 19.08
CA LEU A 300 50.63 -8.10 18.15
C LEU A 300 50.39 -9.41 17.38
N SER A 301 49.13 -9.86 17.40
CA SER A 301 48.65 -10.91 16.49
C SER A 301 47.97 -10.29 15.26
N MET A 302 48.56 -10.41 14.11
CA MET A 302 48.05 -9.84 12.89
C MET A 302 47.43 -10.91 11.98
N ILE A 303 46.23 -10.71 11.54
CA ILE A 303 45.52 -11.51 10.51
C ILE A 303 45.13 -10.57 9.38
N VAL A 304 45.69 -10.80 8.18
CA VAL A 304 45.29 -10.10 6.94
C VAL A 304 45.06 -11.16 5.90
N ALA A 305 43.80 -11.40 5.57
CA ALA A 305 43.41 -12.51 4.69
C ALA A 305 42.36 -12.10 3.66
N ILE A 306 42.41 -12.77 2.48
CA ILE A 306 41.38 -12.72 1.46
C ILE A 306 40.36 -13.82 1.75
N THR A 307 39.10 -13.50 1.67
CA THR A 307 38.00 -14.43 1.77
C THR A 307 37.05 -14.26 0.58
N SER A 308 36.11 -15.17 0.38
CA SER A 308 35.12 -15.08 -0.70
C SER A 308 33.74 -15.42 -0.22
N ASP A 309 32.73 -14.78 -0.83
CA ASP A 309 31.30 -15.11 -0.72
C ASP A 309 30.66 -14.96 0.66
N TYR A 310 31.33 -14.31 1.62
CA TYR A 310 30.71 -13.98 2.91
C TYR A 310 29.82 -12.74 2.80
N GLU A 311 28.73 -12.75 3.57
CA GLU A 311 27.93 -11.56 3.80
C GLU A 311 28.60 -10.63 4.82
N ILE A 312 28.43 -9.31 4.70
CA ILE A 312 29.08 -8.32 5.59
C ILE A 312 28.85 -8.57 7.08
N PRO A 313 27.61 -8.94 7.54
CA PRO A 313 27.41 -9.28 8.95
C PRO A 313 28.23 -10.49 9.42
N VAL A 314 28.44 -11.48 8.56
CA VAL A 314 29.27 -12.66 8.84
C VAL A 314 30.74 -12.26 8.97
N LEU A 315 31.25 -11.41 8.08
CA LEU A 315 32.62 -10.89 8.16
C LEU A 315 32.88 -10.14 9.48
N LYS A 316 31.92 -9.33 9.92
CA LYS A 316 32.01 -8.65 11.22
C LYS A 316 32.09 -9.63 12.38
N GLY A 317 31.22 -10.65 12.37
CA GLY A 317 31.24 -11.72 13.37
C GLY A 317 32.57 -12.49 13.41
N LEU A 318 33.15 -12.79 12.23
CA LEU A 318 34.46 -13.45 12.11
C LEU A 318 35.58 -12.58 12.69
N VAL A 319 35.62 -11.29 12.37
CA VAL A 319 36.61 -10.35 12.89
C VAL A 319 36.50 -10.21 14.41
N ASP A 320 35.29 -10.16 14.97
CA ASP A 320 35.04 -10.11 16.41
C ASP A 320 35.50 -11.40 17.09
N ALA A 321 35.15 -12.55 16.52
CA ALA A 321 35.51 -13.85 17.11
C ALA A 321 37.04 -14.12 17.06
N LEU A 322 37.67 -13.71 15.96
CA LEU A 322 39.14 -13.78 15.83
C LEU A 322 39.81 -12.85 16.85
N GLY A 323 39.32 -11.61 17.01
CA GLY A 323 39.85 -10.64 17.97
C GLY A 323 39.80 -11.12 19.40
N ASN A 324 38.75 -11.81 19.80
CA ASN A 324 38.57 -12.35 21.18
C ASN A 324 39.59 -13.45 21.52
N LYS A 325 40.37 -13.94 20.56
CA LYS A 325 41.39 -14.97 20.82
C LYS A 325 42.77 -14.40 21.16
N TYR A 326 42.98 -13.10 21.04
CA TYR A 326 44.30 -12.47 21.20
C TYR A 326 44.26 -11.26 22.11
N ASN A 327 45.30 -11.08 22.91
CA ASN A 327 45.45 -9.96 23.85
C ASN A 327 45.62 -8.63 23.10
N GLU A 328 46.49 -8.59 22.06
CA GLU A 328 46.67 -7.47 21.17
C GLU A 328 46.55 -7.97 19.73
N TYR A 329 45.73 -7.31 18.93
CA TYR A 329 45.46 -7.80 17.57
C TYR A 329 45.20 -6.70 16.54
N PHE A 330 45.48 -7.04 15.30
CA PHE A 330 44.95 -6.38 14.09
C PHE A 330 44.39 -7.44 13.16
N ILE A 331 43.13 -7.32 12.76
CA ILE A 331 42.49 -8.23 11.86
C ILE A 331 41.89 -7.44 10.71
N LEU A 332 42.22 -7.84 9.50
CA LEU A 332 41.70 -7.31 8.24
C LEU A 332 41.26 -8.48 7.36
N LEU A 333 39.97 -8.56 7.08
CA LEU A 333 39.43 -9.49 6.08
C LEU A 333 39.00 -8.73 4.84
N ALA A 334 39.49 -9.16 3.69
CA ALA A 334 39.13 -8.67 2.35
C ALA A 334 38.26 -9.74 1.68
N ASN A 335 36.95 -9.51 1.60
CA ASN A 335 36.01 -10.46 1.03
C ASN A 335 35.64 -10.13 -0.39
N VAL A 336 35.98 -11.03 -1.33
CA VAL A 336 35.66 -10.93 -2.75
C VAL A 336 34.33 -11.62 -3.02
N LYS A 337 33.40 -10.90 -3.64
CA LYS A 337 32.11 -11.41 -4.09
C LYS A 337 31.68 -10.67 -5.36
N ASP A 338 31.28 -11.40 -6.39
CA ASP A 338 30.80 -10.82 -7.67
C ASP A 338 31.73 -9.74 -8.25
N ASN A 339 33.04 -10.00 -8.29
CA ASN A 339 34.08 -9.05 -8.71
C ASN A 339 34.19 -7.75 -7.88
N ASN A 340 33.55 -7.70 -6.73
CA ASN A 340 33.71 -6.60 -5.78
C ASN A 340 34.47 -7.08 -4.54
N VAL A 341 35.11 -6.16 -3.83
CA VAL A 341 35.75 -6.44 -2.54
C VAL A 341 35.09 -5.63 -1.43
N ASN A 342 34.86 -6.28 -0.30
CA ASN A 342 34.45 -5.65 0.94
C ASN A 342 35.51 -5.86 2.01
N PHE A 343 35.91 -4.79 2.67
CA PHE A 343 36.92 -4.80 3.74
C PHE A 343 36.23 -4.64 5.11
N VAL A 344 36.67 -5.43 6.06
CA VAL A 344 36.35 -5.24 7.47
C VAL A 344 37.65 -5.34 8.27
N ALA A 345 37.97 -4.30 9.05
CA ALA A 345 39.14 -4.29 9.92
C ALA A 345 38.78 -3.94 11.36
N LYS A 346 39.46 -4.58 12.29
CA LYS A 346 39.34 -4.33 13.72
C LYS A 346 40.69 -4.47 14.43
N THR A 347 40.91 -3.63 15.41
CA THR A 347 42.10 -3.68 16.30
C THR A 347 41.75 -3.26 17.72
N ASN A 348 42.50 -3.72 18.66
CA ASN A 348 42.52 -3.16 20.01
C ASN A 348 43.89 -2.50 20.37
N SER A 349 44.82 -2.45 19.40
CA SER A 349 46.10 -1.80 19.60
C SER A 349 46.01 -0.29 19.46
N ASP A 350 46.61 0.43 20.40
CA ASP A 350 46.66 1.89 20.36
C ASP A 350 47.56 2.46 19.27
N LYS A 351 48.45 1.66 18.72
CA LYS A 351 49.39 2.04 17.63
C LYS A 351 48.74 2.03 16.25
N ILE A 352 47.58 1.35 16.10
CA ILE A 352 46.95 1.14 14.81
C ILE A 352 45.68 1.97 14.70
N ASN A 353 45.40 2.53 13.49
CA ASN A 353 44.18 3.21 13.18
C ASN A 353 43.52 2.57 11.93
N CYS A 354 42.44 1.83 12.14
CA CYS A 354 41.73 1.13 11.05
C CYS A 354 41.13 2.08 10.01
N GLY A 355 40.64 3.27 10.41
CA GLY A 355 39.95 4.20 9.53
C GLY A 355 40.77 4.59 8.29
N PRO A 356 41.98 5.19 8.43
CA PRO A 356 42.86 5.52 7.29
C PRO A 356 43.26 4.33 6.47
N ILE A 357 43.55 3.19 7.10
CA ILE A 357 43.98 1.96 6.39
C ILE A 357 42.87 1.49 5.43
N ILE A 358 41.67 1.38 5.90
CA ILE A 358 40.51 0.95 5.10
C ILE A 358 40.17 1.99 4.06
N LYS A 359 40.28 3.28 4.36
CA LYS A 359 40.05 4.36 3.39
C LYS A 359 41.01 4.26 2.22
N GLU A 360 42.30 4.07 2.48
CA GLU A 360 43.31 3.93 1.45
C GLU A 360 43.10 2.67 0.60
N LEU A 361 42.88 1.50 1.21
CA LEU A 361 42.58 0.25 0.52
C LEU A 361 41.36 0.40 -0.40
N ALA A 362 40.28 0.96 0.11
CA ALA A 362 39.07 1.14 -0.66
C ALA A 362 39.31 2.07 -1.87
N LEU A 363 40.06 3.14 -1.71
CA LEU A 363 40.42 4.04 -2.82
C LEU A 363 41.30 3.32 -3.89
N LYS A 364 42.30 2.50 -3.51
CA LYS A 364 43.06 1.66 -4.42
C LYS A 364 42.16 0.70 -5.21
N CYS A 365 41.07 0.22 -4.60
CA CYS A 365 40.10 -0.65 -5.26
C CYS A 365 38.94 0.12 -5.95
N SER A 366 39.11 1.41 -6.25
CA SER A 366 38.08 2.26 -6.89
C SER A 366 36.75 2.30 -6.13
N GLY A 367 36.82 2.38 -4.82
CA GLY A 367 35.66 2.41 -3.92
C GLY A 367 35.78 3.44 -2.82
N ASN A 368 35.10 3.22 -1.74
CA ASN A 368 35.09 4.10 -0.57
C ASN A 368 35.06 3.31 0.73
N GLY A 369 35.61 3.89 1.81
CA GLY A 369 35.68 3.26 3.10
C GLY A 369 36.10 4.22 4.20
N GLY A 370 36.09 3.72 5.44
CA GLY A 370 36.51 4.47 6.61
C GLY A 370 35.92 3.87 7.88
N GLY A 371 36.12 4.56 8.97
CA GLY A 371 35.64 4.11 10.27
C GLY A 371 36.39 4.78 11.42
N SER A 372 36.24 4.22 12.61
CA SER A 372 36.96 4.66 13.80
C SER A 372 38.38 4.08 13.84
N LYS A 373 39.12 4.48 14.88
CA LYS A 373 40.46 3.92 15.17
C LYS A 373 40.41 2.40 15.32
N VAL A 374 39.40 1.89 16.03
CA VAL A 374 39.32 0.48 16.44
C VAL A 374 38.56 -0.41 15.44
N PHE A 375 37.71 0.19 14.58
CA PHE A 375 36.90 -0.54 13.60
C PHE A 375 36.66 0.30 12.35
N ALA A 376 36.88 -0.33 11.19
CA ALA A 376 36.60 0.30 9.91
C ALA A 376 36.06 -0.71 8.89
N GLN A 377 35.32 -0.21 7.91
CA GLN A 377 34.80 -0.99 6.78
C GLN A 377 34.84 -0.17 5.50
N GLY A 378 34.95 -0.85 4.38
CA GLY A 378 34.97 -0.22 3.07
C GLY A 378 34.76 -1.25 1.98
N GLY A 379 34.83 -0.83 0.75
CA GLY A 379 34.74 -1.73 -0.40
C GLY A 379 35.13 -1.04 -1.70
N GLY A 380 35.30 -1.84 -2.76
CA GLY A 380 35.61 -1.36 -4.10
C GLY A 380 35.30 -2.40 -5.16
N THR A 381 35.44 -1.98 -6.42
CA THR A 381 35.08 -2.79 -7.59
C THR A 381 36.31 -3.29 -8.37
N LYS A 382 37.53 -2.89 -7.98
CA LYS A 382 38.78 -3.23 -8.65
C LYS A 382 39.63 -4.09 -7.74
N ILE A 383 39.87 -5.34 -8.14
CA ILE A 383 40.53 -6.35 -7.30
C ILE A 383 41.90 -6.85 -7.87
N ASP A 384 42.32 -6.30 -9.00
CA ASP A 384 43.50 -6.79 -9.74
C ASP A 384 44.79 -6.82 -8.89
N ASN A 385 44.99 -5.84 -8.04
CA ASN A 385 46.18 -5.69 -7.20
C ASN A 385 45.92 -6.02 -5.72
N LEU A 386 44.75 -6.62 -5.37
CA LEU A 386 44.30 -6.81 -3.99
C LEU A 386 45.36 -7.50 -3.10
N SER A 387 46.02 -8.54 -3.61
CA SER A 387 47.07 -9.27 -2.86
C SER A 387 48.30 -8.39 -2.54
N THR A 388 48.70 -7.53 -3.48
CA THR A 388 49.83 -6.59 -3.27
C THR A 388 49.43 -5.50 -2.29
N ASP A 389 48.22 -4.95 -2.42
CA ASP A 389 47.74 -3.91 -1.53
C ASP A 389 47.58 -4.41 -0.09
N LEU A 390 47.17 -5.66 0.11
CA LEU A 390 47.13 -6.27 1.43
C LEU A 390 48.53 -6.58 1.98
N GLN A 391 49.51 -6.87 1.12
CA GLN A 391 50.90 -7.01 1.56
C GLN A 391 51.46 -5.67 2.05
N ASP A 392 51.18 -4.57 1.32
CA ASP A 392 51.57 -3.21 1.75
C ASP A 392 50.99 -2.91 3.18
N VAL A 393 49.77 -3.31 3.45
CA VAL A 393 49.17 -3.15 4.78
C VAL A 393 49.95 -3.97 5.82
N LYS A 394 50.31 -5.22 5.52
CA LYS A 394 51.10 -6.04 6.45
C LYS A 394 52.44 -5.38 6.76
N ASP A 395 53.11 -4.84 5.76
CA ASP A 395 54.42 -4.22 5.93
C ASP A 395 54.32 -2.87 6.64
N TYR A 396 53.27 -2.10 6.38
CA TYR A 396 52.95 -0.91 7.17
C TYR A 396 52.71 -1.23 8.63
N ILE A 397 51.89 -2.23 8.95
CA ILE A 397 51.61 -2.62 10.34
C ILE A 397 52.90 -3.08 11.04
N ARG A 398 53.77 -3.86 10.36
CA ARG A 398 55.09 -4.27 10.88
C ARG A 398 55.96 -3.07 11.25
N SER A 399 55.98 -2.03 10.43
CA SER A 399 56.78 -0.83 10.66
C SER A 399 56.35 -0.03 11.90
N LEU A 400 55.11 -0.19 12.37
CA LEU A 400 54.62 0.46 13.58
C LEU A 400 55.11 -0.20 14.87
N PHE A 401 55.67 -1.42 14.79
CA PHE A 401 56.11 -2.22 15.93
C PHE A 401 57.61 -2.53 15.92
N ASN A 402 58.32 -2.10 14.87
CA ASN A 402 59.76 -2.05 14.84
C ASN A 402 60.25 -0.71 15.40
#